data_0d5d9d1ca7266f3030438e129195ee52
#
_entry.id   0d5d9d1ca7266f3030438e129195ee52
#
_cell.length_a   1.000
_cell.length_b   1.000
_cell.length_c   1.000
_cell.angle_alpha   90.00
_cell.angle_beta   90.00
_cell.angle_gamma   90.00
#
_symmetry.space_group_name_H-M   'P 1'
#
loop_
_entity.id
_entity.type
_entity.pdbx_description
1 polymer ?
#
loop_
_entity_poly.entity_id
_entity_poly.type
_entity_poly.pdbx_seq_one_letter_code
_entity_poly.pdbx_strand_id
1 'polypeptide(L)'
;MDTNYIIETKNLTKQYGSQKSVADLNIHVKRGRIYGLLGRNGAGKTTTMKMLLGLTKPTSGEVKIWGKSLQGNEKKLLPRIGSLIESPGFYPNLTGTENLRIFATLRGVPNNHAIKDALDLVGLPYKDKKLFSQYSLGMKQRLAIALAVMHDPELLILDEPINGLDPIGIAEVRSFIRELCDARGKTILISSHILSEISLLADDIGIIDHGALLEEESLAELEQKSSKHIRFKIGRASCRE
;
A
#
# COMPACT_ATOMS: atom_id res chain seq x y z
N MET A 1 2.22 -21.65 16.20
CA MET A 1 2.84 -20.32 16.24
C MET A 1 1.80 -19.36 15.76
N ASP A 2 1.22 -18.63 16.67
CA ASP A 2 0.20 -17.61 16.38
C ASP A 2 0.95 -16.39 15.88
N THR A 3 1.18 -16.33 14.55
CA THR A 3 1.87 -15.19 13.97
C THR A 3 0.85 -14.07 13.82
N ASN A 4 0.90 -13.09 14.72
CA ASN A 4 0.13 -11.85 14.66
C ASN A 4 0.48 -11.03 13.39
N TYR A 5 1.50 -11.46 12.66
CA TYR A 5 1.98 -10.81 11.44
C TYR A 5 1.48 -11.50 10.17
N ILE A 6 1.02 -10.68 9.22
CA ILE A 6 0.60 -11.15 7.90
C ILE A 6 1.74 -11.09 6.88
N ILE A 7 2.65 -10.11 7.02
CA ILE A 7 3.90 -10.03 6.28
C ILE A 7 5.06 -9.97 7.27
N GLU A 8 6.09 -10.77 7.02
CA GLU A 8 7.38 -10.71 7.69
C GLU A 8 8.48 -10.81 6.65
N THR A 9 9.50 -9.99 6.76
CA THR A 9 10.71 -10.14 5.95
C THR A 9 11.91 -10.40 6.85
N LYS A 10 12.87 -11.19 6.35
CA LYS A 10 14.08 -11.50 7.08
C LYS A 10 15.29 -11.20 6.21
N ASN A 11 16.07 -10.19 6.59
CA ASN A 11 17.27 -9.71 5.91
C ASN A 11 17.05 -9.55 4.39
N LEU A 12 15.87 -9.04 4.02
CA LEU A 12 15.45 -8.93 2.64
C LEU A 12 16.33 -7.94 1.89
N THR A 13 17.02 -8.42 0.87
CA THR A 13 17.99 -7.63 0.12
C THR A 13 17.74 -7.73 -1.39
N LYS A 14 17.82 -6.59 -2.07
CA LYS A 14 17.82 -6.50 -3.53
C LYS A 14 18.96 -5.64 -4.01
N GLN A 15 19.79 -6.24 -4.84
CA GLN A 15 20.94 -5.59 -5.49
C GLN A 15 20.75 -5.62 -7.02
N TYR A 16 21.01 -4.49 -7.67
CA TYR A 16 21.08 -4.34 -9.12
C TYR A 16 22.49 -3.87 -9.48
N GLY A 17 23.28 -4.75 -10.10
CA GLY A 17 24.69 -4.48 -10.34
C GLY A 17 25.45 -4.21 -9.04
N SER A 18 26.06 -3.04 -8.92
CA SER A 18 26.75 -2.60 -7.69
C SER A 18 25.83 -1.91 -6.67
N GLN A 19 24.61 -1.52 -7.05
CA GLN A 19 23.71 -0.76 -6.19
C GLN A 19 22.77 -1.68 -5.40
N LYS A 20 22.77 -1.55 -4.06
CA LYS A 20 21.75 -2.15 -3.20
C LYS A 20 20.54 -1.21 -3.14
N SER A 21 19.42 -1.63 -3.72
CA SER A 21 18.14 -0.90 -3.66
C SER A 21 17.36 -1.19 -2.38
N VAL A 22 17.56 -2.38 -1.80
CA VAL A 22 17.05 -2.78 -0.48
C VAL A 22 18.16 -3.57 0.20
N ALA A 23 18.43 -3.28 1.48
CA ALA A 23 19.53 -3.85 2.24
C ALA A 23 19.02 -4.34 3.61
N ASP A 24 19.07 -5.64 3.81
CA ASP A 24 18.79 -6.33 5.08
C ASP A 24 17.48 -5.89 5.75
N LEU A 25 16.42 -5.66 4.95
CA LEU A 25 15.13 -5.13 5.40
C LEU A 25 14.36 -6.18 6.21
N ASN A 26 13.94 -5.80 7.43
CA ASN A 26 13.12 -6.62 8.31
C ASN A 26 11.86 -5.82 8.68
N ILE A 27 10.72 -6.11 8.04
CA ILE A 27 9.42 -5.48 8.33
C ILE A 27 8.42 -6.49 8.84
N HIS A 28 7.47 -6.03 9.69
CA HIS A 28 6.50 -6.83 10.40
C HIS A 28 5.11 -6.21 10.31
N VAL A 29 4.32 -6.61 9.32
CA VAL A 29 2.97 -6.08 9.11
C VAL A 29 1.97 -6.90 9.92
N LYS A 30 1.32 -6.28 10.90
CA LYS A 30 0.30 -6.91 11.75
C LYS A 30 -1.01 -7.09 10.99
N ARG A 31 -1.73 -8.16 11.32
CA ARG A 31 -3.04 -8.45 10.73
C ARG A 31 -4.09 -7.40 11.13
N GLY A 32 -4.96 -7.02 10.18
CA GLY A 32 -6.07 -6.10 10.40
C GLY A 32 -5.63 -4.68 10.72
N ARG A 33 -4.46 -4.26 10.26
CA ARG A 33 -3.91 -2.93 10.46
C ARG A 33 -3.42 -2.33 9.14
N ILE A 34 -3.29 -1.03 9.14
CA ILE A 34 -2.67 -0.28 8.04
C ILE A 34 -1.21 -0.01 8.42
N TYR A 35 -0.29 -0.56 7.63
CA TYR A 35 1.14 -0.34 7.77
C TYR A 35 1.61 0.67 6.71
N GLY A 36 2.17 1.79 7.13
CA GLY A 36 2.74 2.82 6.27
C GLY A 36 4.24 2.61 6.06
N LEU A 37 4.69 2.36 4.83
CA LEU A 37 6.10 2.35 4.47
C LEU A 37 6.52 3.73 3.95
N LEU A 38 7.13 4.53 4.83
CA LEU A 38 7.54 5.91 4.55
C LEU A 38 8.99 5.96 4.07
N GLY A 39 9.28 6.77 3.06
CA GLY A 39 10.64 7.03 2.60
C GLY A 39 10.69 7.89 1.36
N ARG A 40 11.82 8.53 1.12
CA ARG A 40 12.03 9.39 -0.07
C ARG A 40 11.90 8.59 -1.36
N ASN A 41 11.78 9.29 -2.48
CA ASN A 41 11.86 8.65 -3.79
C ASN A 41 13.24 8.00 -3.95
N GLY A 42 13.23 6.74 -4.41
CA GLY A 42 14.46 5.93 -4.51
C GLY A 42 14.90 5.24 -3.20
N ALA A 43 14.18 5.40 -2.08
CA ALA A 43 14.52 4.76 -0.80
C ALA A 43 14.35 3.22 -0.81
N GLY A 44 13.72 2.61 -1.84
CA GLY A 44 13.53 1.17 -1.94
C GLY A 44 12.09 0.68 -1.72
N LYS A 45 11.11 1.57 -1.48
CA LYS A 45 9.70 1.23 -1.21
C LYS A 45 9.09 0.34 -2.29
N THR A 46 9.06 0.81 -3.54
CA THR A 46 8.51 0.06 -4.69
C THR A 46 9.25 -1.25 -4.92
N THR A 47 10.57 -1.27 -4.76
CA THR A 47 11.39 -2.50 -4.87
C THR A 47 10.99 -3.51 -3.80
N THR A 48 10.80 -3.06 -2.57
CA THR A 48 10.31 -3.90 -1.47
C THR A 48 8.94 -4.49 -1.81
N MET A 49 7.99 -3.67 -2.22
CA MET A 49 6.64 -4.14 -2.60
C MET A 49 6.67 -5.11 -3.78
N LYS A 50 7.51 -4.86 -4.79
CA LYS A 50 7.72 -5.79 -5.91
C LYS A 50 8.25 -7.15 -5.44
N MET A 51 9.13 -7.19 -4.43
CA MET A 51 9.61 -8.45 -3.85
C MET A 51 8.51 -9.18 -3.06
N LEU A 52 7.68 -8.45 -2.30
CA LEU A 52 6.53 -9.01 -1.58
C LEU A 52 5.48 -9.62 -2.51
N LEU A 53 5.38 -9.15 -3.74
CA LEU A 53 4.47 -9.64 -4.77
C LEU A 53 5.11 -10.66 -5.73
N GLY A 54 6.37 -11.05 -5.49
CA GLY A 54 7.07 -11.97 -6.37
C GLY A 54 7.40 -11.42 -7.77
N LEU A 55 7.15 -10.11 -8.00
CA LEU A 55 7.46 -9.43 -9.27
C LEU A 55 8.96 -9.24 -9.47
N THR A 56 9.71 -9.26 -8.39
CA THR A 56 11.17 -9.16 -8.38
C THR A 56 11.72 -10.17 -7.38
N LYS A 57 12.63 -11.04 -7.83
CA LYS A 57 13.28 -12.01 -6.95
C LYS A 57 14.29 -11.29 -6.03
N PRO A 58 14.26 -11.53 -4.71
CA PRO A 58 15.31 -11.07 -3.80
C PRO A 58 16.69 -11.58 -4.20
N THR A 59 17.73 -10.81 -3.92
CA THR A 59 19.13 -11.26 -4.03
C THR A 59 19.48 -12.17 -2.86
N SER A 60 18.99 -11.82 -1.65
CA SER A 60 19.08 -12.64 -0.43
C SER A 60 17.94 -12.30 0.52
N GLY A 61 17.81 -13.09 1.59
CA GLY A 61 16.74 -12.93 2.56
C GLY A 61 15.45 -13.67 2.19
N GLU A 62 14.43 -13.50 3.00
CA GLU A 62 13.17 -14.23 2.88
C GLU A 62 11.96 -13.30 3.05
N VAL A 63 10.89 -13.61 2.32
CA VAL A 63 9.56 -13.03 2.49
C VAL A 63 8.63 -14.13 3.00
N LYS A 64 7.93 -13.88 4.11
CA LYS A 64 6.83 -14.71 4.60
C LYS A 64 5.53 -13.95 4.55
N ILE A 65 4.47 -14.62 4.06
CA ILE A 65 3.11 -14.11 4.04
C ILE A 65 2.21 -15.17 4.67
N TRP A 66 1.41 -14.77 5.68
CA TRP A 66 0.65 -15.70 6.55
C TRP A 66 1.54 -16.81 7.14
N GLY A 67 2.78 -16.46 7.57
CA GLY A 67 3.74 -17.39 8.16
C GLY A 67 4.37 -18.38 7.17
N LYS A 68 4.05 -18.30 5.87
CA LYS A 68 4.58 -19.19 4.82
C LYS A 68 5.58 -18.43 3.96
N SER A 69 6.71 -19.07 3.62
CA SER A 69 7.63 -18.52 2.63
C SER A 69 6.90 -18.24 1.32
N LEU A 70 7.10 -17.04 0.75
CA LEU A 70 6.54 -16.71 -0.55
C LEU A 70 7.15 -17.61 -1.63
N GLN A 71 8.45 -17.84 -1.57
CA GLN A 71 9.15 -18.69 -2.53
C GLN A 71 8.61 -20.13 -2.47
N GLY A 72 8.11 -20.61 -3.61
CA GLY A 72 7.50 -21.93 -3.75
C GLY A 72 6.01 -22.01 -3.35
N ASN A 73 5.43 -20.92 -2.85
CA ASN A 73 4.01 -20.83 -2.50
C ASN A 73 3.26 -19.72 -3.25
N GLU A 74 3.85 -19.12 -4.27
CA GLU A 74 3.33 -17.97 -4.99
C GLU A 74 1.90 -18.23 -5.50
N LYS A 75 1.67 -19.38 -6.11
CA LYS A 75 0.34 -19.78 -6.65
C LYS A 75 -0.76 -19.84 -5.60
N LYS A 76 -0.40 -20.06 -4.31
CA LYS A 76 -1.36 -20.16 -3.21
C LYS A 76 -1.56 -18.82 -2.50
N LEU A 77 -0.51 -18.00 -2.42
CA LEU A 77 -0.50 -16.77 -1.63
C LEU A 77 -0.93 -15.55 -2.45
N LEU A 78 -0.39 -15.38 -3.67
CA LEU A 78 -0.62 -14.17 -4.48
C LEU A 78 -2.10 -13.96 -4.89
N PRO A 79 -2.92 -14.98 -5.19
CA PRO A 79 -4.34 -14.77 -5.49
C PRO A 79 -5.14 -14.12 -4.34
N ARG A 80 -4.67 -14.19 -3.10
CA ARG A 80 -5.30 -13.59 -1.90
C ARG A 80 -4.82 -12.17 -1.63
N ILE A 81 -3.97 -11.61 -2.50
CA ILE A 81 -3.38 -10.29 -2.36
C ILE A 81 -3.95 -9.38 -3.46
N GLY A 82 -4.49 -8.24 -3.05
CA GLY A 82 -4.78 -7.13 -3.93
C GLY A 82 -3.56 -6.21 -4.02
N SER A 83 -3.23 -5.73 -5.20
CA SER A 83 -2.07 -4.86 -5.34
C SER A 83 -2.29 -3.74 -6.34
N LEU A 84 -1.69 -2.61 -6.02
CA LEU A 84 -1.52 -1.46 -6.90
C LEU A 84 -0.05 -1.07 -6.87
N ILE A 85 0.70 -1.50 -7.89
CA ILE A 85 2.09 -1.13 -8.11
C ILE A 85 2.17 -0.46 -9.46
N GLU A 86 2.54 0.81 -9.46
CA GLU A 86 2.48 1.66 -10.66
C GLU A 86 1.04 1.78 -11.21
N SER A 87 0.88 2.34 -12.40
CA SER A 87 -0.45 2.48 -13.01
C SER A 87 -0.86 1.19 -13.72
N PRO A 88 -2.05 0.63 -13.44
CA PRO A 88 -2.58 -0.48 -14.19
C PRO A 88 -2.71 -0.15 -15.68
N GLY A 89 -2.41 -1.12 -16.53
CA GLY A 89 -2.55 -1.00 -17.99
C GLY A 89 -4.01 -1.04 -18.44
N PHE A 90 -4.81 -0.06 -18.07
CA PHE A 90 -6.19 0.08 -18.52
C PHE A 90 -6.27 0.51 -19.98
N TYR A 91 -7.29 0.01 -20.68
CA TYR A 91 -7.58 0.35 -22.06
C TYR A 91 -8.27 1.72 -22.14
N PRO A 92 -7.66 2.72 -22.80
CA PRO A 92 -8.16 4.09 -22.81
C PRO A 92 -9.51 4.28 -23.51
N ASN A 93 -9.85 3.39 -24.45
CA ASN A 93 -11.06 3.37 -25.25
C ASN A 93 -12.20 2.54 -24.66
N LEU A 94 -12.03 2.03 -23.42
CA LEU A 94 -13.06 1.31 -22.69
C LEU A 94 -13.52 2.10 -21.47
N THR A 95 -14.72 1.84 -20.99
CA THR A 95 -15.25 2.37 -19.72
C THR A 95 -14.55 1.73 -18.53
N GLY A 96 -14.71 2.28 -17.33
CA GLY A 96 -14.18 1.67 -16.11
C GLY A 96 -14.71 0.26 -15.86
N THR A 97 -16.02 0.04 -16.06
CA THR A 97 -16.66 -1.28 -15.92
C THR A 97 -16.12 -2.30 -16.92
N GLU A 98 -15.94 -1.92 -18.17
CA GLU A 98 -15.39 -2.80 -19.20
C GLU A 98 -13.93 -3.17 -18.91
N ASN A 99 -13.13 -2.21 -18.48
CA ASN A 99 -11.77 -2.48 -18.01
C ASN A 99 -11.76 -3.50 -16.87
N LEU A 100 -12.54 -3.27 -15.80
CA LEU A 100 -12.59 -4.21 -14.67
C LEU A 100 -13.09 -5.60 -15.09
N ARG A 101 -14.02 -5.69 -16.08
CA ARG A 101 -14.52 -6.98 -16.59
C ARG A 101 -13.42 -7.81 -17.25
N ILE A 102 -12.51 -7.17 -17.99
CA ILE A 102 -11.35 -7.87 -18.57
C ILE A 102 -10.50 -8.49 -17.46
N PHE A 103 -10.13 -7.70 -16.44
CA PHE A 103 -9.31 -8.18 -15.33
C PHE A 103 -10.05 -9.21 -14.46
N ALA A 104 -11.37 -9.08 -14.27
CA ALA A 104 -12.20 -10.07 -13.60
C ALA A 104 -12.12 -11.43 -14.29
N THR A 105 -12.25 -11.43 -15.62
CA THR A 105 -12.13 -12.64 -16.46
C THR A 105 -10.74 -13.27 -16.32
N LEU A 106 -9.68 -12.47 -16.40
CA LEU A 106 -8.29 -12.95 -16.28
C LEU A 106 -7.99 -13.54 -14.89
N ARG A 107 -8.63 -13.02 -13.83
CA ARG A 107 -8.47 -13.51 -12.46
C ARG A 107 -9.44 -14.64 -12.10
N GLY A 108 -10.35 -15.01 -12.99
CA GLY A 108 -11.39 -16.00 -12.70
C GLY A 108 -12.40 -15.54 -11.66
N VAL A 109 -12.60 -14.22 -11.50
CA VAL A 109 -13.64 -13.65 -10.62
C VAL A 109 -14.99 -13.77 -11.32
N PRO A 110 -15.91 -14.63 -10.84
CA PRO A 110 -17.05 -15.07 -11.65
C PRO A 110 -18.22 -14.09 -11.69
N ASN A 111 -18.13 -12.89 -11.09
CA ASN A 111 -19.38 -12.18 -10.78
C ASN A 111 -19.37 -10.69 -11.12
N ASN A 112 -20.39 -10.26 -11.90
CA ASN A 112 -20.69 -8.84 -12.14
C ASN A 112 -20.96 -8.05 -10.83
N HIS A 113 -21.41 -8.71 -9.75
CA HIS A 113 -21.57 -8.09 -8.42
C HIS A 113 -20.23 -7.62 -7.84
N ALA A 114 -19.15 -8.41 -7.96
CA ALA A 114 -17.83 -8.04 -7.47
C ALA A 114 -17.30 -6.75 -8.12
N ILE A 115 -17.55 -6.57 -9.42
CA ILE A 115 -17.19 -5.34 -10.14
C ILE A 115 -18.02 -4.16 -9.65
N LYS A 116 -19.35 -4.38 -9.49
CA LYS A 116 -20.24 -3.33 -9.01
C LYS A 116 -19.85 -2.90 -7.59
N ASP A 117 -19.67 -3.86 -6.70
CA ASP A 117 -19.31 -3.61 -5.29
C ASP A 117 -17.96 -2.88 -5.17
N ALA A 118 -16.98 -3.24 -6.00
CA ALA A 118 -15.68 -2.57 -6.05
C ALA A 118 -15.79 -1.13 -6.58
N LEU A 119 -16.64 -0.89 -7.58
CA LEU A 119 -16.87 0.48 -8.10
C LEU A 119 -17.67 1.33 -7.10
N ASP A 120 -18.69 0.76 -6.47
CA ASP A 120 -19.49 1.44 -5.45
C ASP A 120 -18.60 1.85 -4.26
N LEU A 121 -17.69 0.97 -3.81
CA LEU A 121 -16.74 1.25 -2.73
C LEU A 121 -15.88 2.49 -3.02
N VAL A 122 -15.42 2.64 -4.24
CA VAL A 122 -14.56 3.78 -4.63
C VAL A 122 -15.35 4.96 -5.22
N GLY A 123 -16.68 4.96 -5.12
CA GLY A 123 -17.55 6.03 -5.60
C GLY A 123 -17.49 6.24 -7.11
N LEU A 124 -17.29 5.18 -7.89
CA LEU A 124 -17.35 5.22 -9.36
C LEU A 124 -18.62 4.54 -9.86
N PRO A 125 -19.33 5.14 -10.84
CA PRO A 125 -20.59 4.59 -11.32
C PRO A 125 -20.38 3.31 -12.17
N TYR A 126 -21.16 2.25 -11.87
CA TYR A 126 -21.10 0.98 -12.59
C TYR A 126 -21.57 1.08 -14.07
N LYS A 127 -22.53 1.95 -14.35
CA LYS A 127 -23.11 2.14 -15.71
C LYS A 127 -22.66 3.45 -16.35
N ASP A 128 -21.41 3.86 -16.15
CA ASP A 128 -20.87 5.04 -16.82
C ASP A 128 -20.52 4.73 -18.27
N LYS A 129 -20.81 5.67 -19.17
CA LYS A 129 -20.40 5.64 -20.58
C LYS A 129 -19.07 6.36 -20.83
N LYS A 130 -18.53 7.01 -19.79
CA LYS A 130 -17.28 7.77 -19.87
C LYS A 130 -16.11 6.81 -20.08
N LEU A 131 -15.31 7.07 -21.11
CA LEU A 131 -14.13 6.27 -21.42
C LEU A 131 -13.00 6.55 -20.41
N PHE A 132 -12.15 5.57 -20.15
CA PHE A 132 -11.01 5.70 -19.24
C PHE A 132 -10.07 6.83 -19.65
N SER A 133 -9.90 7.09 -20.95
CA SER A 133 -9.14 8.24 -21.45
C SER A 133 -9.64 9.60 -20.96
N GLN A 134 -10.93 9.68 -20.61
CA GLN A 134 -11.59 10.90 -20.14
C GLN A 134 -11.62 11.01 -18.61
N TYR A 135 -11.09 10.01 -17.88
CA TYR A 135 -11.04 10.01 -16.42
C TYR A 135 -10.03 11.04 -15.92
N SER A 136 -10.40 11.76 -14.86
CA SER A 136 -9.44 12.55 -14.08
C SER A 136 -8.42 11.62 -13.41
N LEU A 137 -7.29 12.18 -12.94
CA LEU A 137 -6.30 11.40 -12.22
C LEU A 137 -6.92 10.69 -11.00
N GLY A 138 -7.76 11.37 -10.21
CA GLY A 138 -8.46 10.79 -9.08
C GLY A 138 -9.41 9.65 -9.48
N MET A 139 -10.14 9.78 -10.60
CA MET A 139 -10.96 8.68 -11.10
C MET A 139 -10.12 7.48 -11.56
N LYS A 140 -8.98 7.73 -12.19
CA LYS A 140 -8.03 6.65 -12.59
C LYS A 140 -7.49 5.91 -11.38
N GLN A 141 -7.12 6.64 -10.34
CA GLN A 141 -6.62 6.07 -9.09
C GLN A 141 -7.69 5.24 -8.38
N ARG A 142 -8.92 5.77 -8.28
CA ARG A 142 -10.06 5.04 -7.72
C ARG A 142 -10.36 3.75 -8.48
N LEU A 143 -10.31 3.78 -9.81
CA LEU A 143 -10.48 2.57 -10.63
C LEU A 143 -9.36 1.55 -10.37
N ALA A 144 -8.12 2.00 -10.18
CA ALA A 144 -6.99 1.13 -9.85
C ALA A 144 -7.16 0.46 -8.47
N ILE A 145 -7.68 1.20 -7.49
CA ILE A 145 -8.03 0.63 -6.18
C ILE A 145 -9.19 -0.37 -6.31
N ALA A 146 -10.24 -0.05 -7.10
CA ALA A 146 -11.33 -0.98 -7.39
C ALA A 146 -10.82 -2.30 -7.96
N LEU A 147 -9.87 -2.25 -8.89
CA LEU A 147 -9.22 -3.43 -9.44
C LEU A 147 -8.48 -4.25 -8.36
N ALA A 148 -7.79 -3.57 -7.44
CA ALA A 148 -7.04 -4.23 -6.38
C ALA A 148 -7.95 -4.94 -5.36
N VAL A 149 -9.18 -4.43 -5.12
CA VAL A 149 -10.11 -4.98 -4.11
C VAL A 149 -11.18 -5.91 -4.68
N MET A 150 -11.39 -5.92 -6.00
CA MET A 150 -12.50 -6.58 -6.68
C MET A 150 -12.65 -8.08 -6.36
N HIS A 151 -11.56 -8.78 -6.06
CA HIS A 151 -11.55 -10.21 -5.74
C HIS A 151 -11.56 -10.48 -4.23
N ASP A 152 -11.92 -9.48 -3.42
CA ASP A 152 -12.03 -9.52 -1.96
C ASP A 152 -10.78 -10.04 -1.23
N PRO A 153 -9.58 -9.48 -1.50
CA PRO A 153 -8.33 -9.94 -0.90
C PRO A 153 -8.29 -9.71 0.61
N GLU A 154 -7.51 -10.52 1.34
CA GLU A 154 -7.24 -10.33 2.78
C GLU A 154 -6.14 -9.30 3.03
N LEU A 155 -5.20 -9.16 2.08
CA LEU A 155 -4.05 -8.27 2.13
C LEU A 155 -4.05 -7.36 0.90
N LEU A 156 -3.83 -6.07 1.14
CA LEU A 156 -3.63 -5.07 0.08
C LEU A 156 -2.22 -4.51 0.15
N ILE A 157 -1.56 -4.37 -1.00
CA ILE A 157 -0.26 -3.72 -1.14
C ILE A 157 -0.40 -2.59 -2.16
N LEU A 158 -0.34 -1.34 -1.68
CA LEU A 158 -0.65 -0.14 -2.45
C LEU A 158 0.57 0.79 -2.49
N ASP A 159 1.18 0.93 -3.67
CA ASP A 159 2.34 1.81 -3.86
C ASP A 159 1.88 3.22 -4.24
N GLU A 160 2.16 4.21 -3.37
CA GLU A 160 1.85 5.63 -3.55
C GLU A 160 0.38 5.90 -4.01
N PRO A 161 -0.67 5.32 -3.38
CA PRO A 161 -2.03 5.34 -3.93
C PRO A 161 -2.70 6.73 -3.90
N ILE A 162 -2.14 7.69 -3.19
CA ILE A 162 -2.66 9.07 -3.06
C ILE A 162 -1.78 10.11 -3.75
N ASN A 163 -0.68 9.66 -4.38
CA ASN A 163 0.27 10.57 -5.02
C ASN A 163 -0.36 11.30 -6.21
N GLY A 164 -0.15 12.64 -6.26
CA GLY A 164 -0.61 13.49 -7.35
C GLY A 164 -2.11 13.80 -7.34
N LEU A 165 -2.84 13.39 -6.30
CA LEU A 165 -4.25 13.75 -6.13
C LEU A 165 -4.39 15.15 -5.52
N ASP A 166 -5.52 15.79 -5.79
CA ASP A 166 -5.94 16.99 -5.09
C ASP A 166 -6.39 16.66 -3.64
N PRO A 167 -6.52 17.66 -2.75
CA PRO A 167 -6.90 17.41 -1.35
C PRO A 167 -8.21 16.63 -1.16
N ILE A 168 -9.18 16.81 -2.05
CA ILE A 168 -10.46 16.08 -2.01
C ILE A 168 -10.23 14.62 -2.36
N GLY A 169 -9.52 14.34 -3.44
CA GLY A 169 -9.17 12.98 -3.86
C GLY A 169 -8.34 12.23 -2.83
N ILE A 170 -7.40 12.90 -2.15
CA ILE A 170 -6.64 12.34 -1.03
C ILE A 170 -7.56 11.92 0.10
N ALA A 171 -8.51 12.80 0.50
CA ALA A 171 -9.46 12.50 1.58
C ALA A 171 -10.37 11.31 1.23
N GLU A 172 -10.86 11.24 -0.01
CA GLU A 172 -11.69 10.14 -0.51
C GLU A 172 -10.92 8.81 -0.48
N VAL A 173 -9.73 8.76 -1.08
CA VAL A 173 -8.92 7.53 -1.11
C VAL A 173 -8.54 7.07 0.30
N ARG A 174 -8.21 7.99 1.19
CA ARG A 174 -7.94 7.68 2.59
C ARG A 174 -9.17 7.08 3.29
N SER A 175 -10.35 7.63 3.06
CA SER A 175 -11.61 7.10 3.59
C SER A 175 -11.85 5.65 3.13
N PHE A 176 -11.65 5.34 1.85
CA PHE A 176 -11.78 3.98 1.32
C PHE A 176 -10.80 3.00 1.95
N ILE A 177 -9.53 3.41 2.09
CA ILE A 177 -8.49 2.57 2.69
C ILE A 177 -8.82 2.30 4.16
N ARG A 178 -9.29 3.30 4.90
CA ARG A 178 -9.71 3.15 6.30
C ARG A 178 -10.92 2.22 6.41
N GLU A 179 -11.95 2.40 5.57
CA GLU A 179 -13.13 1.53 5.53
C GLU A 179 -12.77 0.07 5.27
N LEU A 180 -11.85 -0.20 4.34
CA LEU A 180 -11.36 -1.56 4.05
C LEU A 180 -10.72 -2.21 5.27
N CYS A 181 -9.96 -1.45 6.06
CA CYS A 181 -9.34 -1.95 7.28
C CYS A 181 -10.37 -2.12 8.41
N ASP A 182 -11.09 -1.06 8.76
CA ASP A 182 -11.93 -0.99 9.96
C ASP A 182 -13.22 -1.81 9.83
N ALA A 183 -13.91 -1.68 8.69
CA ALA A 183 -15.20 -2.33 8.48
C ALA A 183 -15.08 -3.73 7.87
N ARG A 184 -14.03 -3.99 7.09
CA ARG A 184 -13.86 -5.28 6.39
C ARG A 184 -12.69 -6.11 6.89
N GLY A 185 -11.97 -5.64 7.92
CA GLY A 185 -10.87 -6.37 8.57
C GLY A 185 -9.67 -6.66 7.65
N LYS A 186 -9.49 -5.86 6.58
CA LYS A 186 -8.37 -6.06 5.65
C LYS A 186 -7.07 -5.59 6.27
N THR A 187 -5.96 -6.23 5.91
CA THR A 187 -4.61 -5.74 6.22
C THR A 187 -4.09 -4.96 5.03
N ILE A 188 -3.47 -3.82 5.27
CA ILE A 188 -3.05 -2.94 4.19
C ILE A 188 -1.61 -2.49 4.42
N LEU A 189 -0.75 -2.69 3.43
CA LEU A 189 0.57 -2.10 3.33
C LEU A 189 0.51 -0.98 2.28
N ILE A 190 0.80 0.24 2.69
CA ILE A 190 0.78 1.43 1.84
C ILE A 190 2.14 2.11 1.85
N SER A 191 2.64 2.56 0.70
CA SER A 191 3.81 3.43 0.64
C SER A 191 3.44 4.90 0.46
N SER A 192 4.25 5.79 1.01
CA SER A 192 4.23 7.22 0.71
C SER A 192 5.61 7.83 0.94
N HIS A 193 5.85 8.99 0.34
CA HIS A 193 7.00 9.84 0.66
C HIS A 193 6.61 11.04 1.53
N ILE A 194 5.33 11.16 1.92
CA ILE A 194 4.77 12.28 2.68
C ILE A 194 4.29 11.79 4.06
N LEU A 195 4.99 12.20 5.11
CA LEU A 195 4.68 11.80 6.49
C LEU A 195 3.28 12.22 6.92
N SER A 196 2.84 13.44 6.59
CA SER A 196 1.51 13.95 6.97
C SER A 196 0.35 13.16 6.35
N GLU A 197 0.57 12.47 5.24
CA GLU A 197 -0.43 11.59 4.63
C GLU A 197 -0.51 10.26 5.38
N ILE A 198 0.64 9.67 5.69
CA ILE A 198 0.74 8.40 6.40
C ILE A 198 0.24 8.55 7.84
N SER A 199 0.56 9.64 8.54
CA SER A 199 0.14 9.86 9.92
C SER A 199 -1.39 9.99 10.11
N LEU A 200 -2.12 10.31 9.05
CA LEU A 200 -3.58 10.35 9.06
C LEU A 200 -4.24 9.02 8.68
N LEU A 201 -3.46 8.01 8.30
CA LEU A 201 -3.97 6.76 7.74
C LEU A 201 -3.42 5.51 8.41
N ALA A 202 -2.12 5.45 8.69
CA ALA A 202 -1.47 4.24 9.17
C ALA A 202 -1.66 4.03 10.68
N ASP A 203 -1.62 2.78 11.10
CA ASP A 203 -1.58 2.37 12.52
C ASP A 203 -0.14 2.08 12.97
N ASP A 204 0.65 1.47 12.08
CA ASP A 204 2.07 1.19 12.26
C ASP A 204 2.85 1.81 11.09
N ILE A 205 4.10 2.21 11.33
CA ILE A 205 4.94 2.88 10.34
C ILE A 205 6.33 2.25 10.30
N GLY A 206 6.84 2.04 9.08
CA GLY A 206 8.24 1.72 8.83
C GLY A 206 8.90 2.82 8.03
N ILE A 207 9.98 3.38 8.52
CA ILE A 207 10.76 4.42 7.85
C ILE A 207 11.94 3.78 7.13
N ILE A 208 11.98 3.93 5.80
CA ILE A 208 13.05 3.39 4.97
C ILE A 208 13.85 4.51 4.32
N ASP A 209 15.18 4.40 4.36
CA ASP A 209 16.07 5.28 3.62
C ASP A 209 17.27 4.49 3.08
N HIS A 210 17.69 4.82 1.85
CA HIS A 210 18.80 4.11 1.16
C HIS A 210 18.69 2.57 1.21
N GLY A 211 17.46 2.04 1.15
CA GLY A 211 17.17 0.61 1.15
C GLY A 211 17.15 -0.05 2.52
N ALA A 212 17.50 0.64 3.60
CA ALA A 212 17.52 0.13 4.97
C ALA A 212 16.33 0.66 5.79
N LEU A 213 15.79 -0.19 6.67
CA LEU A 213 14.79 0.22 7.65
C LEU A 213 15.48 0.99 8.77
N LEU A 214 15.08 2.23 8.99
CA LEU A 214 15.61 3.09 10.06
C LEU A 214 14.82 2.91 11.35
N GLU A 215 13.50 2.81 11.26
CA GLU A 215 12.59 2.72 12.40
C GLU A 215 11.34 1.95 12.02
N GLU A 216 10.80 1.16 12.94
CA GLU A 216 9.52 0.46 12.80
C GLU A 216 8.77 0.55 14.13
N GLU A 217 7.67 1.28 14.17
CA GLU A 217 6.91 1.55 15.40
C GLU A 217 5.41 1.73 15.11
N SER A 218 4.60 1.72 16.16
CA SER A 218 3.23 2.23 16.06
C SER A 218 3.25 3.75 15.92
N LEU A 219 2.27 4.28 15.18
CA LEU A 219 2.14 5.74 15.01
C LEU A 219 1.99 6.46 16.36
N ALA A 220 1.26 5.85 17.30
CA ALA A 220 1.06 6.40 18.65
C ALA A 220 2.39 6.55 19.43
N GLU A 221 3.33 5.59 19.29
CA GLU A 221 4.66 5.67 19.91
C GLU A 221 5.51 6.75 19.25
N LEU A 222 5.44 6.88 17.92
CA LEU A 222 6.16 7.93 17.19
C LEU A 222 5.68 9.33 17.58
N GLU A 223 4.38 9.55 17.74
CA GLU A 223 3.79 10.81 18.17
C GLU A 223 4.21 11.18 19.60
N GLN A 224 4.26 10.21 20.51
CA GLN A 224 4.73 10.43 21.87
C GLN A 224 6.21 10.86 21.94
N LYS A 225 7.06 10.28 21.09
CA LYS A 225 8.47 10.68 20.99
C LYS A 225 8.61 12.11 20.43
N SER A 226 7.86 12.43 19.38
CA SER A 226 7.88 13.76 18.76
C SER A 226 7.39 14.87 19.70
N SER A 227 6.36 14.62 20.51
CA SER A 227 5.84 15.58 21.48
C SER A 227 6.85 15.93 22.59
N LYS A 228 7.70 14.98 22.98
CA LYS A 228 8.76 15.21 23.97
C LYS A 228 9.87 16.13 23.46
N HIS A 229 10.21 16.06 22.17
CA HIS A 229 11.24 16.93 21.59
C HIS A 229 10.78 18.38 21.39
N ILE A 230 9.50 18.62 21.08
CA ILE A 230 8.95 19.98 20.90
C ILE A 230 8.90 20.75 22.25
N ARG A 231 8.61 20.10 23.36
CA ARG A 231 8.57 20.76 24.68
C ARG A 231 9.94 21.27 25.16
N PHE A 232 11.04 20.67 24.74
CA PHE A 232 12.40 21.13 25.16
C PHE A 232 12.89 22.37 24.39
N LYS A 233 12.40 22.63 23.17
CA LYS A 233 12.81 23.81 22.38
C LYS A 233 12.08 25.10 22.76
N ILE A 234 10.88 25.03 23.31
CA ILE A 234 10.07 26.22 23.68
C ILE A 234 10.48 26.79 25.03
N GLY A 235 11.14 26.01 25.92
CA GLY A 235 11.53 26.44 27.27
C GLY A 235 12.79 27.31 27.35
N ARG A 236 13.44 27.71 26.25
CA ARG A 236 14.66 28.54 26.25
C ARG A 236 14.54 29.89 25.54
N ALA A 237 13.37 30.33 25.17
CA ALA A 237 13.16 31.64 24.53
C ALA A 237 12.34 32.60 25.41
N SER A 238 12.59 32.67 26.70
CA SER A 238 12.15 33.80 27.52
C SER A 238 13.22 34.14 28.53
N CYS A 239 13.87 35.22 28.31
CA CYS A 239 14.55 36.17 29.18
C CYS A 239 15.78 36.73 28.50
N ARG A 240 15.56 37.85 27.82
CA ARG A 240 16.42 39.04 27.86
C ARG A 240 15.62 40.17 27.25
N GLU A 241 15.17 41.00 28.18
CA GLU A 241 14.83 42.44 28.14
C GLU A 241 14.32 42.99 26.81
#